data_ecac8ce57d78c3841b3e3f4d963b84b0
#
_entry.id   ecac8ce57d78c3841b3e3f4d963b84b0
#
_cell.length_a   1.000
_cell.length_b   1.000
_cell.length_c   1.000
_cell.angle_alpha   90.00
_cell.angle_beta   90.00
_cell.angle_gamma   90.00
#
_symmetry.space_group_name_H-M   'P 1'
#
loop_
_entity.id
_entity.type
_entity.pdbx_description
1 polymer ?
#
loop_
_entity_poly.entity_id
_entity_poly.type
_entity_poly.pdbx_seq_one_letter_code
_entity_poly.pdbx_strand_id
1 'polypeptide(L)'
;MHKLRWIVAIASLGVIVMPAIAMSEDLVVPAPIPAQPPQPPEDSGASSAWNAEVAPAKVHEGIDLNERQLELVEQVSEYFRTLDTLKGRFVQTGADNKRMRGKFYVKRPGRFRFDYARPSRQIVISDGRYLAIQDLDLNNEDRVALNQTPFRLVLRSDVDLVRDARIIAVQESEDMIMVGIEDKDPNAPGQIRLFLATRPHLELKKWITKDAQGLDTRVEVSDLVTSAELHRDLFRIRPLGKPLGTP
;
A
#
# COMPACT_ATOMS: atom_id res chain seq x y z
N MET A 1 7.85 22.84 -3.75
CA MET A 1 6.69 22.01 -4.12
C MET A 1 7.17 20.56 -4.13
N HIS A 2 7.07 19.89 -2.97
CA HIS A 2 7.58 18.53 -2.81
C HIS A 2 6.53 17.54 -3.31
N LYS A 3 6.91 16.78 -4.32
CA LYS A 3 6.07 15.71 -4.88
C LYS A 3 5.87 14.64 -3.82
N LEU A 4 4.66 14.49 -3.36
CA LEU A 4 4.21 13.47 -2.45
C LEU A 4 4.44 12.09 -3.09
N ARG A 5 5.51 11.41 -2.68
CA ARG A 5 5.78 10.02 -3.11
C ARG A 5 4.84 9.13 -2.32
N TRP A 6 3.85 8.58 -2.99
CA TRP A 6 2.91 7.63 -2.44
C TRP A 6 3.61 6.32 -2.09
N ILE A 7 3.89 6.16 -0.82
CA ILE A 7 4.50 4.94 -0.29
C ILE A 7 3.39 4.08 0.29
N VAL A 8 2.76 3.28 -0.57
CA VAL A 8 2.12 2.03 -0.14
C VAL A 8 3.10 0.86 -0.37
N ALA A 9 4.34 1.15 -0.65
CA ALA A 9 5.43 0.21 -0.49
C ALA A 9 5.82 0.24 0.99
N ILE A 10 5.42 -0.77 1.74
CA ILE A 10 6.00 -1.01 3.08
C ILE A 10 7.48 -1.29 2.82
N ALA A 11 8.30 -0.24 3.05
CA ALA A 11 9.69 -0.19 2.70
C ALA A 11 10.48 -1.32 3.38
N SER A 12 11.08 -2.17 2.58
CA SER A 12 12.21 -2.97 2.99
C SER A 12 13.48 -2.17 2.78
N LEU A 13 13.90 -1.40 3.79
CA LEU A 13 15.28 -0.92 3.86
C LEU A 13 16.16 -2.07 4.36
N GLY A 14 16.69 -2.83 3.42
CA GLY A 14 17.80 -3.74 3.68
C GLY A 14 19.11 -2.94 3.72
N VAL A 15 19.69 -2.78 4.89
CA VAL A 15 21.09 -2.34 5.00
C VAL A 15 21.97 -3.51 4.52
N ILE A 16 22.51 -3.38 3.31
CA ILE A 16 23.57 -4.27 2.81
C ILE A 16 24.88 -3.77 3.41
N VAL A 17 25.35 -4.45 4.44
CA VAL A 17 26.76 -4.32 4.89
C VAL A 17 27.59 -5.20 3.95
N MET A 18 28.30 -4.60 3.02
CA MET A 18 29.34 -5.28 2.26
C MET A 18 30.65 -5.23 3.04
N PRO A 19 31.37 -6.36 3.17
CA PRO A 19 32.75 -6.33 3.68
C PRO A 19 33.66 -5.74 2.60
N ALA A 20 34.47 -4.80 3.02
CA ALA A 20 35.54 -4.21 2.20
C ALA A 20 36.61 -5.26 1.93
N ILE A 21 36.74 -5.69 0.68
CA ILE A 21 37.93 -6.40 0.20
C ILE A 21 38.85 -5.34 -0.38
N ALA A 22 39.96 -5.11 0.30
CA ALA A 22 41.04 -4.29 -0.21
C ALA A 22 41.76 -5.04 -1.34
N MET A 23 41.63 -4.57 -2.55
CA MET A 23 42.54 -4.90 -3.64
C MET A 23 43.24 -3.61 -4.09
N SER A 24 44.53 -3.61 -3.88
CA SER A 24 45.43 -2.61 -4.42
C SER A 24 45.57 -2.86 -5.93
N GLU A 25 45.20 -1.90 -6.74
CA GLU A 25 45.58 -1.87 -8.14
C GLU A 25 46.15 -0.49 -8.49
N ASP A 26 47.27 -0.54 -9.19
CA ASP A 26 48.13 0.59 -9.57
C ASP A 26 47.36 1.68 -10.33
N LEU A 27 47.50 2.91 -9.84
CA LEU A 27 47.01 4.11 -10.48
C LEU A 27 47.86 4.44 -11.70
N VAL A 28 47.40 4.09 -12.90
CA VAL A 28 47.86 4.69 -14.15
C VAL A 28 47.15 6.03 -14.30
N VAL A 29 47.90 7.13 -14.13
CA VAL A 29 47.41 8.47 -14.33
C VAL A 29 47.34 8.77 -15.83
N PRO A 30 46.18 9.04 -16.42
CA PRO A 30 46.08 9.49 -17.82
C PRO A 30 46.53 10.95 -17.91
N ALA A 31 47.28 11.27 -18.95
CA ALA A 31 47.77 12.60 -19.26
C ALA A 31 46.62 13.63 -19.48
N PRO A 32 46.83 14.92 -19.12
CA PRO A 32 45.77 15.93 -19.28
C PRO A 32 45.47 16.24 -20.76
N ILE A 33 44.21 16.22 -21.10
CA ILE A 33 43.69 16.64 -22.40
C ILE A 33 43.80 18.19 -22.47
N PRO A 34 44.30 18.76 -23.59
CA PRO A 34 44.36 20.21 -23.72
C PRO A 34 42.96 20.83 -23.76
N ALA A 35 42.77 21.87 -22.96
CA ALA A 35 41.52 22.63 -22.91
C ALA A 35 41.27 23.37 -24.24
N GLN A 36 40.14 23.08 -24.89
CA GLN A 36 39.62 23.92 -25.96
C GLN A 36 39.01 25.20 -25.37
N PRO A 37 39.21 26.35 -26.02
CA PRO A 37 38.61 27.60 -25.60
C PRO A 37 37.07 27.53 -25.78
N PRO A 38 36.29 28.20 -24.91
CA PRO A 38 34.85 28.23 -24.97
C PRO A 38 34.37 28.92 -26.26
N GLN A 39 33.59 28.25 -27.04
CA GLN A 39 32.82 28.84 -28.17
C GLN A 39 31.67 29.66 -27.60
N PRO A 40 31.33 30.81 -28.17
CA PRO A 40 30.16 31.57 -27.77
C PRO A 40 28.87 30.80 -28.14
N PRO A 41 27.80 30.98 -27.35
CA PRO A 41 26.54 30.35 -27.68
C PRO A 41 25.94 30.95 -28.96
N GLU A 42 25.75 30.12 -29.98
CA GLU A 42 24.91 30.49 -31.12
C GLU A 42 23.47 30.53 -30.66
N ASP A 43 22.90 31.70 -30.75
CA ASP A 43 21.51 32.00 -30.56
C ASP A 43 20.68 31.28 -31.64
N SER A 44 20.14 30.15 -31.32
CA SER A 44 19.14 29.44 -32.11
C SER A 44 17.89 29.33 -31.28
N GLY A 45 17.00 30.31 -31.50
CA GLY A 45 15.65 30.29 -30.98
C GLY A 45 14.94 28.99 -31.27
N ALA A 46 14.76 28.18 -30.25
CA ALA A 46 13.75 27.16 -30.18
C ALA A 46 13.28 27.08 -28.74
N SER A 47 12.28 27.84 -28.44
CA SER A 47 11.38 27.59 -27.33
C SER A 47 10.71 26.24 -27.54
N SER A 48 11.40 25.14 -27.33
CA SER A 48 10.75 23.85 -27.19
C SER A 48 10.31 23.70 -25.75
N ALA A 49 9.07 24.05 -25.60
CA ALA A 49 8.18 23.75 -24.51
C ALA A 49 8.56 22.43 -23.85
N TRP A 50 8.86 22.50 -22.58
CA TRP A 50 8.70 21.40 -21.65
C TRP A 50 7.19 21.13 -21.44
N ASN A 51 6.50 20.77 -22.51
CA ASN A 51 5.26 20.03 -22.43
C ASN A 51 5.65 18.57 -22.16
N ALA A 52 6.13 18.31 -20.95
CA ALA A 52 5.90 17.01 -20.37
C ALA A 52 4.39 16.93 -20.16
N GLU A 53 3.69 16.60 -21.23
CA GLU A 53 2.34 16.07 -21.16
C GLU A 53 2.44 14.82 -20.30
N VAL A 54 2.16 15.02 -18.99
CA VAL A 54 1.95 13.91 -18.06
C VAL A 54 0.75 13.21 -18.66
N ALA A 55 1.02 12.10 -19.37
CA ALA A 55 -0.04 11.26 -19.90
C ALA A 55 -1.02 11.01 -18.74
N PRO A 56 -2.30 11.36 -18.90
CA PRO A 56 -3.27 11.16 -17.84
C PRO A 56 -3.17 9.69 -17.45
N ALA A 57 -3.06 9.43 -16.14
CA ALA A 57 -3.05 8.07 -15.63
C ALA A 57 -4.21 7.36 -16.30
N LYS A 58 -3.93 6.22 -16.98
CA LYS A 58 -4.96 5.48 -17.71
C LYS A 58 -6.08 5.21 -16.73
N VAL A 59 -7.20 5.90 -16.89
CA VAL A 59 -8.44 5.61 -16.17
C VAL A 59 -8.85 4.25 -16.70
N HIS A 60 -8.64 3.20 -15.92
CA HIS A 60 -9.15 1.89 -16.28
C HIS A 60 -10.66 1.97 -16.24
N GLU A 61 -11.33 1.73 -17.37
CA GLU A 61 -12.77 1.50 -17.35
C GLU A 61 -13.02 0.21 -16.56
N GLY A 62 -14.04 0.21 -15.68
CA GLY A 62 -14.47 -0.99 -15.00
C GLY A 62 -14.95 -2.04 -16.02
N ILE A 63 -15.00 -3.29 -15.61
CA ILE A 63 -15.60 -4.35 -16.46
C ILE A 63 -17.12 -4.25 -16.43
N ASP A 64 -17.77 -4.60 -17.53
CA ASP A 64 -19.22 -4.86 -17.55
C ASP A 64 -19.52 -6.15 -16.79
N LEU A 65 -20.30 -6.04 -15.72
CA LEU A 65 -20.66 -7.17 -14.88
C LEU A 65 -21.87 -7.90 -15.43
N ASN A 66 -21.75 -9.22 -15.63
CA ASN A 66 -22.92 -10.06 -15.81
C ASN A 66 -23.66 -10.26 -14.47
N GLU A 67 -24.88 -10.82 -14.52
CA GLU A 67 -25.75 -11.00 -13.35
C GLU A 67 -25.04 -11.79 -12.22
N ARG A 68 -24.35 -12.89 -12.57
CA ARG A 68 -23.61 -13.69 -11.58
C ARG A 68 -22.46 -12.91 -10.92
N GLN A 69 -21.71 -12.14 -11.70
CA GLN A 69 -20.64 -11.31 -11.17
C GLN A 69 -21.17 -10.22 -10.25
N LEU A 70 -22.30 -9.62 -10.59
CA LEU A 70 -22.96 -8.64 -9.73
C LEU A 70 -23.36 -9.25 -8.39
N GLU A 71 -23.99 -10.42 -8.37
CA GLU A 71 -24.33 -11.16 -7.15
C GLU A 71 -23.09 -11.42 -6.27
N LEU A 72 -21.97 -11.83 -6.88
CA LEU A 72 -20.72 -12.10 -6.15
C LEU A 72 -20.15 -10.82 -5.51
N VAL A 73 -20.19 -9.69 -6.22
CA VAL A 73 -19.73 -8.39 -5.67
C VAL A 73 -20.63 -7.94 -4.53
N GLU A 74 -21.95 -8.15 -4.64
CA GLU A 74 -22.92 -7.86 -3.57
C GLU A 74 -22.70 -8.76 -2.35
N GLN A 75 -22.45 -10.05 -2.54
CA GLN A 75 -22.10 -10.97 -1.44
C GLN A 75 -20.84 -10.51 -0.70
N VAL A 76 -19.80 -10.08 -1.41
CA VAL A 76 -18.58 -9.54 -0.82
C VAL A 76 -18.86 -8.24 -0.09
N SER A 77 -19.70 -7.36 -0.65
CA SER A 77 -20.12 -6.11 0.01
C SER A 77 -20.84 -6.40 1.33
N GLU A 78 -21.76 -7.37 1.32
CA GLU A 78 -22.51 -7.80 2.51
C GLU A 78 -21.57 -8.39 3.56
N TYR A 79 -20.65 -9.25 3.17
CA TYR A 79 -19.64 -9.79 4.08
C TYR A 79 -18.91 -8.65 4.84
N PHE A 80 -18.45 -7.63 4.12
CA PHE A 80 -17.81 -6.50 4.78
C PHE A 80 -18.80 -5.67 5.62
N ARG A 81 -20.05 -5.51 5.24
CA ARG A 81 -21.05 -4.80 6.05
C ARG A 81 -21.31 -5.45 7.41
N THR A 82 -21.28 -6.77 7.48
CA THR A 82 -21.50 -7.52 8.73
C THR A 82 -20.30 -7.47 9.70
N LEU A 83 -19.13 -7.06 9.24
CA LEU A 83 -17.93 -7.02 10.06
C LEU A 83 -17.80 -5.71 10.83
N ASP A 84 -18.25 -5.66 12.07
CA ASP A 84 -18.00 -4.53 12.99
C ASP A 84 -16.55 -4.49 13.47
N THR A 85 -16.10 -5.61 14.02
CA THR A 85 -14.73 -5.80 14.50
C THR A 85 -14.17 -7.12 13.99
N LEU A 86 -12.88 -7.11 13.72
CA LEU A 86 -12.13 -8.27 13.25
C LEU A 86 -10.72 -8.23 13.85
N LYS A 87 -10.23 -9.36 14.32
CA LYS A 87 -8.82 -9.54 14.69
C LYS A 87 -8.31 -10.87 14.16
N GLY A 88 -7.00 -10.97 14.00
CA GLY A 88 -6.37 -12.20 13.51
C GLY A 88 -4.88 -12.06 13.41
N ARG A 89 -4.29 -12.98 12.67
CA ARG A 89 -2.88 -12.96 12.29
C ARG A 89 -2.76 -12.66 10.80
N PHE A 90 -1.62 -12.11 10.41
CA PHE A 90 -1.33 -11.88 9.01
C PHE A 90 0.09 -12.29 8.66
N VAL A 91 0.27 -12.63 7.39
CA VAL A 91 1.56 -12.74 6.72
C VAL A 91 1.52 -11.80 5.52
N GLN A 92 2.43 -10.86 5.49
CA GLN A 92 2.62 -9.94 4.37
C GLN A 92 3.82 -10.37 3.55
N THR A 93 3.66 -10.35 2.23
CA THR A 93 4.74 -10.53 1.26
C THR A 93 4.83 -9.30 0.38
N GLY A 94 5.93 -8.58 0.44
CA GLY A 94 6.20 -7.40 -0.39
C GLY A 94 6.59 -7.77 -1.82
N ALA A 95 6.74 -6.76 -2.67
CA ALA A 95 7.19 -6.92 -4.05
C ALA A 95 8.61 -7.51 -4.16
N ASP A 96 9.42 -7.32 -3.14
CA ASP A 96 10.76 -7.91 -2.97
C ASP A 96 10.75 -9.36 -2.44
N ASN A 97 9.58 -9.98 -2.35
CA ASN A 97 9.32 -11.29 -1.75
C ASN A 97 9.68 -11.41 -0.25
N LYS A 98 10.01 -10.30 0.40
CA LYS A 98 10.23 -10.30 1.85
C LYS A 98 8.93 -10.57 2.59
N ARG A 99 8.99 -11.54 3.49
CA ARG A 99 7.83 -11.95 4.30
C ARG A 99 7.92 -11.38 5.70
N MET A 100 6.85 -10.74 6.12
CA MET A 100 6.65 -10.23 7.47
C MET A 100 5.34 -10.78 8.02
N ARG A 101 5.26 -10.93 9.34
CA ARG A 101 4.07 -11.48 10.00
C ARG A 101 3.72 -10.64 11.22
N GLY A 102 2.48 -10.78 11.67
CA GLY A 102 2.03 -10.05 12.85
C GLY A 102 0.60 -10.34 13.23
N LYS A 103 0.05 -9.45 14.03
CA LYS A 103 -1.35 -9.45 14.44
C LYS A 103 -2.04 -8.22 13.88
N PHE A 104 -3.31 -8.35 13.56
CA PHE A 104 -4.08 -7.21 13.12
C PHE A 104 -5.41 -7.10 13.86
N TYR A 105 -5.92 -5.88 13.87
CA TYR A 105 -7.17 -5.50 14.51
C TYR A 105 -7.88 -4.51 13.60
N VAL A 106 -9.18 -4.71 13.40
CA VAL A 106 -10.05 -3.81 12.63
C VAL A 106 -11.25 -3.47 13.50
N LYS A 107 -11.62 -2.20 13.54
CA LYS A 107 -12.86 -1.71 14.15
C LYS A 107 -13.47 -0.66 13.24
N ARG A 108 -14.53 -1.00 12.59
CA ARG A 108 -15.17 -0.10 11.63
C ARG A 108 -15.94 1.02 12.33
N PRO A 109 -16.11 2.16 11.67
CA PRO A 109 -15.50 2.51 10.39
C PRO A 109 -14.03 2.95 10.52
N GLY A 110 -13.25 2.63 9.49
CA GLY A 110 -11.95 3.22 9.21
C GLY A 110 -10.79 2.88 10.14
N ARG A 111 -11.03 2.26 11.29
CA ARG A 111 -9.98 1.99 12.28
C ARG A 111 -9.38 0.62 12.07
N PHE A 112 -8.07 0.57 12.00
CA PHE A 112 -7.32 -0.68 11.97
C PHE A 112 -5.93 -0.50 12.53
N ARG A 113 -5.30 -1.63 12.88
CA ARG A 113 -3.93 -1.69 13.38
C ARG A 113 -3.29 -2.99 12.97
N PHE A 114 -2.06 -2.91 12.46
CA PHE A 114 -1.19 -4.04 12.18
C PHE A 114 0.06 -3.91 13.02
N ASP A 115 0.30 -4.88 13.89
CA ASP A 115 1.50 -4.95 14.72
C ASP A 115 2.41 -6.02 14.11
N TYR A 116 3.52 -5.60 13.54
CA TYR A 116 4.49 -6.52 12.96
C TYR A 116 5.33 -7.20 14.05
N ALA A 117 5.55 -8.51 13.90
CA ALA A 117 6.39 -9.27 14.80
C ALA A 117 7.87 -9.06 14.49
N ARG A 118 8.72 -9.19 15.52
CA ARG A 118 10.17 -9.12 15.34
C ARG A 118 10.66 -10.00 14.17
N PRO A 119 11.73 -9.60 13.47
CA PRO A 119 12.64 -8.49 13.78
C PRO A 119 12.08 -7.10 13.49
N SER A 120 11.00 -6.95 12.72
CA SER A 120 10.39 -5.65 12.44
C SER A 120 9.69 -5.08 13.69
N ARG A 121 9.85 -3.79 13.93
CA ARG A 121 9.10 -3.03 14.93
C ARG A 121 8.18 -2.00 14.28
N GLN A 122 7.60 -2.38 13.18
CA GLN A 122 6.65 -1.52 12.47
C GLN A 122 5.24 -1.66 13.04
N ILE A 123 4.51 -0.57 12.97
CA ILE A 123 3.08 -0.49 13.26
C ILE A 123 2.42 0.27 12.11
N VAL A 124 1.40 -0.32 11.52
CA VAL A 124 0.50 0.38 10.61
C VAL A 124 -0.81 0.60 11.35
N ILE A 125 -1.23 1.84 11.48
CA ILE A 125 -2.39 2.18 12.33
C ILE A 125 -3.25 3.25 11.67
N SER A 126 -4.57 3.05 11.72
CA SER A 126 -5.54 4.08 11.34
C SER A 126 -6.49 4.41 12.48
N ASP A 127 -6.70 5.70 12.70
CA ASP A 127 -7.66 6.23 13.67
C ASP A 127 -9.06 6.46 13.09
N GLY A 128 -9.23 6.15 11.78
CA GLY A 128 -10.42 6.38 10.99
C GLY A 128 -10.36 7.64 10.10
N ARG A 129 -9.37 8.51 10.31
CA ARG A 129 -9.13 9.72 9.50
C ARG A 129 -7.78 9.66 8.79
N TYR A 130 -6.75 9.22 9.49
CA TYR A 130 -5.39 9.10 9.01
C TYR A 130 -4.91 7.66 9.12
N LEU A 131 -4.06 7.30 8.20
CA LEU A 131 -3.24 6.10 8.23
C LEU A 131 -1.81 6.53 8.55
N ALA A 132 -1.21 5.97 9.59
CA ALA A 132 0.19 6.17 9.94
C ALA A 132 0.96 4.85 9.82
N ILE A 133 2.13 4.91 9.21
CA ILE A 133 3.11 3.83 9.16
C ILE A 133 4.27 4.28 10.06
N GLN A 134 4.43 3.61 11.20
CA GLN A 134 5.43 3.93 12.21
C GLN A 134 6.51 2.86 12.20
N ASP A 135 7.76 3.25 12.01
CA ASP A 135 8.93 2.41 12.22
C ASP A 135 9.59 2.82 13.54
N LEU A 136 9.45 1.94 14.55
CA LEU A 136 9.94 2.21 15.88
C LEU A 136 11.47 2.03 16.03
N ASP A 137 12.12 1.35 15.07
CA ASP A 137 13.57 1.19 15.07
C ASP A 137 14.23 2.42 14.46
N LEU A 138 13.66 2.97 13.39
CA LEU A 138 14.15 4.17 12.72
C LEU A 138 13.55 5.45 13.31
N ASN A 139 12.61 5.35 14.24
CA ASN A 139 11.86 6.48 14.80
C ASN A 139 11.27 7.38 13.69
N ASN A 140 10.72 6.76 12.67
CA ASN A 140 10.13 7.42 11.50
C ASN A 140 8.63 7.14 11.39
N GLU A 141 7.88 8.14 10.95
CA GLU A 141 6.43 8.05 10.71
C GLU A 141 6.09 8.68 9.37
N ASP A 142 5.42 7.91 8.52
CA ASP A 142 4.72 8.40 7.33
C ASP A 142 3.22 8.42 7.60
N ARG A 143 2.55 9.51 7.21
CA ARG A 143 1.13 9.69 7.45
C ARG A 143 0.41 10.14 6.20
N VAL A 144 -0.76 9.51 5.94
CA VAL A 144 -1.62 9.83 4.82
C VAL A 144 -3.08 9.88 5.28
N ALA A 145 -3.91 10.68 4.64
CA ALA A 145 -5.34 10.67 4.91
C ALA A 145 -5.95 9.33 4.42
N LEU A 146 -6.78 8.69 5.26
CA LEU A 146 -7.36 7.38 4.94
C LEU A 146 -8.21 7.43 3.66
N ASN A 147 -8.90 8.54 3.41
CA ASN A 147 -9.70 8.74 2.20
C ASN A 147 -8.87 8.86 0.91
N GLN A 148 -7.56 8.98 1.02
CA GLN A 148 -6.63 8.94 -0.10
C GLN A 148 -6.04 7.53 -0.31
N THR A 149 -6.62 6.53 0.30
CA THR A 149 -6.19 5.13 0.15
C THR A 149 -7.37 4.27 -0.30
N PRO A 150 -7.16 3.24 -1.13
CA PRO A 150 -8.24 2.36 -1.58
C PRO A 150 -8.87 1.55 -0.44
N PHE A 151 -8.23 1.49 0.74
CA PHE A 151 -8.78 0.82 1.92
C PHE A 151 -10.10 1.45 2.41
N ARG A 152 -10.35 2.72 2.11
CA ARG A 152 -11.60 3.39 2.47
C ARG A 152 -12.84 2.64 1.97
N LEU A 153 -12.73 1.96 0.82
CA LEU A 153 -13.85 1.23 0.20
C LEU A 153 -14.36 0.07 1.07
N VAL A 154 -13.43 -0.68 1.70
CA VAL A 154 -13.76 -1.86 2.51
C VAL A 154 -13.88 -1.57 4.01
N LEU A 155 -13.45 -0.37 4.45
CA LEU A 155 -13.46 0.01 5.86
C LEU A 155 -14.62 0.93 6.24
N ARG A 156 -15.50 1.28 5.32
CA ARG A 156 -16.72 2.06 5.58
C ARG A 156 -17.74 1.23 6.39
N SER A 157 -18.65 1.90 7.08
CA SER A 157 -19.79 1.22 7.73
C SER A 157 -20.78 0.67 6.71
N ASP A 158 -20.97 1.38 5.60
CA ASP A 158 -21.95 1.11 4.55
C ASP A 158 -21.25 0.65 3.25
N VAL A 159 -20.47 -0.43 3.30
CA VAL A 159 -19.75 -0.94 2.12
C VAL A 159 -20.73 -1.32 1.01
N ASP A 160 -20.55 -0.71 -0.14
CA ASP A 160 -21.24 -1.01 -1.39
C ASP A 160 -20.24 -0.90 -2.54
N LEU A 161 -19.63 -2.04 -2.89
CA LEU A 161 -18.58 -2.08 -3.89
C LEU A 161 -19.10 -1.79 -5.30
N VAL A 162 -20.36 -2.11 -5.58
CA VAL A 162 -20.99 -1.81 -6.88
C VAL A 162 -21.13 -0.30 -7.06
N ARG A 163 -21.62 0.37 -6.02
CA ARG A 163 -21.82 1.82 -6.03
C ARG A 163 -20.51 2.61 -5.98
N ASP A 164 -19.61 2.23 -5.06
CA ASP A 164 -18.50 3.08 -4.62
C ASP A 164 -17.16 2.74 -5.30
N ALA A 165 -17.01 1.50 -5.81
CA ALA A 165 -15.80 1.06 -6.46
C ALA A 165 -15.96 0.91 -7.99
N ARG A 166 -14.84 0.99 -8.69
CA ARG A 166 -14.70 0.47 -10.05
C ARG A 166 -14.29 -0.99 -9.95
N ILE A 167 -15.14 -1.89 -10.42
CA ILE A 167 -14.83 -3.32 -10.44
C ILE A 167 -13.94 -3.60 -11.64
N ILE A 168 -12.75 -4.14 -11.41
CA ILE A 168 -11.76 -4.41 -12.45
C ILE A 168 -11.58 -5.90 -12.75
N ALA A 169 -12.04 -6.77 -11.85
CA ALA A 169 -12.03 -8.20 -12.05
C ALA A 169 -13.03 -8.88 -11.10
N VAL A 170 -13.72 -9.92 -11.58
CA VAL A 170 -14.50 -10.86 -10.75
C VAL A 170 -14.20 -12.25 -11.25
N GLN A 171 -13.76 -13.13 -10.35
CA GLN A 171 -13.51 -14.55 -10.65
C GLN A 171 -14.14 -15.40 -9.56
N GLU A 172 -14.75 -16.51 -9.97
CA GLU A 172 -15.30 -17.52 -9.09
C GLU A 172 -14.63 -18.86 -9.39
N SER A 173 -14.27 -19.58 -8.35
CA SER A 173 -13.85 -20.96 -8.40
C SER A 173 -14.64 -21.76 -7.36
N GLU A 174 -14.43 -23.06 -7.29
CA GLU A 174 -15.21 -23.94 -6.40
C GLU A 174 -15.24 -23.48 -4.94
N ASP A 175 -14.11 -22.98 -4.42
CA ASP A 175 -13.94 -22.63 -3.01
C ASP A 175 -13.54 -21.17 -2.78
N MET A 176 -13.50 -20.33 -3.83
CA MET A 176 -12.95 -18.98 -3.72
C MET A 176 -13.67 -17.98 -4.64
N ILE A 177 -13.95 -16.81 -4.12
CA ILE A 177 -14.33 -15.62 -4.88
C ILE A 177 -13.16 -14.65 -4.87
N MET A 178 -12.82 -14.10 -6.04
CA MET A 178 -11.89 -12.98 -6.16
C MET A 178 -12.62 -11.78 -6.76
N VAL A 179 -12.53 -10.63 -6.08
CA VAL A 179 -13.03 -9.33 -6.55
C VAL A 179 -11.89 -8.33 -6.58
N GLY A 180 -11.60 -7.79 -7.75
CA GLY A 180 -10.65 -6.71 -7.96
C GLY A 180 -11.36 -5.36 -8.03
N ILE A 181 -10.91 -4.41 -7.24
CA ILE A 181 -11.51 -3.08 -7.11
C ILE A 181 -10.48 -1.96 -7.22
N GLU A 182 -10.91 -0.85 -7.77
CA GLU A 182 -10.24 0.46 -7.73
C GLU A 182 -11.20 1.49 -7.14
N ASP A 183 -10.64 2.53 -6.54
CA ASP A 183 -11.44 3.66 -6.13
C ASP A 183 -11.84 4.50 -7.36
N LYS A 184 -13.07 5.01 -7.37
CA LYS A 184 -13.54 5.95 -8.40
C LYS A 184 -12.90 7.34 -8.25
N ASP A 185 -12.40 7.65 -7.04
CA ASP A 185 -11.70 8.90 -6.74
C ASP A 185 -10.24 8.81 -7.21
N PRO A 186 -9.80 9.64 -8.17
CA PRO A 186 -8.42 9.64 -8.64
C PRO A 186 -7.39 10.03 -7.56
N ASN A 187 -7.84 10.64 -6.46
CA ASN A 187 -6.98 10.96 -5.32
C ASN A 187 -6.72 9.76 -4.39
N ALA A 188 -7.39 8.63 -4.62
CA ALA A 188 -7.18 7.37 -3.89
C ALA A 188 -6.68 6.28 -4.85
N PRO A 189 -5.48 6.47 -5.46
CA PRO A 189 -4.96 5.54 -6.45
C PRO A 189 -4.59 4.18 -5.85
N GLY A 190 -4.56 3.17 -6.70
CA GLY A 190 -4.21 1.81 -6.35
C GLY A 190 -5.37 0.84 -6.50
N GLN A 191 -5.03 -0.43 -6.51
CA GLN A 191 -5.98 -1.53 -6.68
C GLN A 191 -5.97 -2.43 -5.46
N ILE A 192 -7.11 -3.03 -5.17
CA ILE A 192 -7.20 -4.12 -4.20
C ILE A 192 -7.87 -5.31 -4.87
N ARG A 193 -7.24 -6.47 -4.80
CA ARG A 193 -7.83 -7.76 -5.13
C ARG A 193 -8.13 -8.50 -3.84
N LEU A 194 -9.40 -8.74 -3.56
CA LEU A 194 -9.90 -9.43 -2.38
C LEU A 194 -10.14 -10.90 -2.72
N PHE A 195 -9.73 -11.80 -1.86
CA PHE A 195 -9.92 -13.25 -2.03
C PHE A 195 -10.63 -13.80 -0.81
N LEU A 196 -11.83 -14.34 -1.02
CA LEU A 196 -12.66 -14.88 0.04
C LEU A 196 -12.93 -16.35 -0.23
N ALA A 197 -12.69 -17.20 0.78
CA ALA A 197 -13.18 -18.59 0.72
C ALA A 197 -14.70 -18.59 0.81
N THR A 198 -15.34 -19.53 0.09
CA THR A 198 -16.80 -19.70 0.08
C THR A 198 -17.26 -20.76 1.07
N ARG A 199 -16.38 -21.66 1.49
CA ARG A 199 -16.67 -22.78 2.39
C ARG A 199 -15.79 -22.74 3.63
N PRO A 200 -16.30 -23.15 4.82
CA PRO A 200 -17.69 -23.48 5.13
C PRO A 200 -18.63 -22.28 5.16
N HIS A 201 -18.12 -21.07 5.20
CA HIS A 201 -18.80 -19.78 5.12
C HIS A 201 -17.90 -18.77 4.41
N LEU A 202 -18.48 -17.68 3.93
CA LEU A 202 -17.70 -16.63 3.27
C LEU A 202 -16.72 -16.00 4.25
N GLU A 203 -15.42 -16.06 3.94
CA GLU A 203 -14.36 -15.57 4.84
C GLU A 203 -13.18 -15.01 4.05
N LEU A 204 -12.73 -13.81 4.41
CA LEU A 204 -11.53 -13.21 3.82
C LEU A 204 -10.29 -14.05 4.12
N LYS A 205 -9.56 -14.45 3.09
CA LYS A 205 -8.31 -15.21 3.22
C LYS A 205 -7.07 -14.41 2.88
N LYS A 206 -7.17 -13.54 1.89
CA LYS A 206 -6.06 -12.66 1.50
C LYS A 206 -6.56 -11.47 0.70
N TRP A 207 -5.71 -10.48 0.61
CA TRP A 207 -5.82 -9.44 -0.41
C TRP A 207 -4.46 -9.14 -1.02
N ILE A 208 -4.49 -8.54 -2.19
CA ILE A 208 -3.30 -8.03 -2.88
C ILE A 208 -3.59 -6.57 -3.21
N THR A 209 -2.75 -5.68 -2.73
CA THR A 209 -2.76 -4.28 -3.13
C THR A 209 -1.72 -4.06 -4.21
N LYS A 210 -2.09 -3.31 -5.24
CA LYS A 210 -1.17 -2.76 -6.23
C LYS A 210 -1.09 -1.26 -6.01
N ASP A 211 0.11 -0.74 -5.77
CA ASP A 211 0.32 0.69 -5.58
C ASP A 211 0.37 1.47 -6.92
N ALA A 212 0.54 2.79 -6.83
CA ALA A 212 0.64 3.65 -8.01
C ALA A 212 1.87 3.37 -8.89
N GLN A 213 2.89 2.68 -8.36
CA GLN A 213 4.08 2.23 -9.08
C GLN A 213 3.90 0.84 -9.71
N GLY A 214 2.74 0.21 -9.48
CA GLY A 214 2.44 -1.13 -9.99
C GLY A 214 3.02 -2.27 -9.14
N LEU A 215 3.53 -1.97 -7.95
CA LEU A 215 4.11 -2.97 -7.05
C LEU A 215 3.01 -3.67 -6.26
N ASP A 216 3.06 -5.00 -6.25
CA ASP A 216 2.10 -5.81 -5.51
C ASP A 216 2.58 -6.07 -4.08
N THR A 217 1.68 -5.88 -3.13
CA THR A 217 1.84 -6.34 -1.74
C THR A 217 0.71 -7.31 -1.43
N ARG A 218 1.06 -8.54 -1.06
CA ARG A 218 0.13 -9.58 -0.66
C ARG A 218 0.03 -9.64 0.85
N VAL A 219 -1.19 -9.73 1.37
CA VAL A 219 -1.46 -10.00 2.78
C VAL A 219 -2.39 -11.20 2.89
N GLU A 220 -1.94 -12.23 3.57
CA GLU A 220 -2.69 -13.44 3.91
C GLU A 220 -3.10 -13.37 5.37
N VAL A 221 -4.34 -13.75 5.68
CA VAL A 221 -4.90 -13.66 7.04
C VAL A 221 -5.36 -15.02 7.54
N SER A 222 -5.25 -15.21 8.85
CA SER A 222 -5.63 -16.43 9.56
C SER A 222 -6.11 -16.13 10.99
N ASP A 223 -6.69 -17.13 11.62
CA ASP A 223 -7.17 -17.06 13.00
C ASP A 223 -8.14 -15.88 13.21
N LEU A 224 -9.08 -15.74 12.26
CA LEU A 224 -10.02 -14.63 12.25
C LEU A 224 -11.04 -14.79 13.38
N VAL A 225 -11.19 -13.74 14.16
CA VAL A 225 -12.21 -13.63 15.21
C VAL A 225 -13.01 -12.36 14.96
N THR A 226 -14.29 -12.54 14.67
CA THR A 226 -15.26 -11.46 14.50
C THR A 226 -15.87 -11.09 15.86
N SER A 227 -16.53 -9.94 15.94
CA SER A 227 -17.23 -9.45 17.15
C SER A 227 -16.35 -9.39 18.41
N ALA A 228 -15.02 -9.21 18.22
CA ALA A 228 -14.09 -9.07 19.33
C ALA A 228 -14.27 -7.71 20.00
N GLU A 229 -14.24 -7.70 21.34
CA GLU A 229 -14.19 -6.44 22.06
C GLU A 229 -12.79 -5.82 21.88
N LEU A 230 -12.74 -4.65 21.22
CA LEU A 230 -11.51 -3.93 20.92
C LEU A 230 -11.57 -2.55 21.56
N HIS A 231 -10.60 -2.27 22.43
CA HIS A 231 -10.51 -0.97 23.10
C HIS A 231 -10.12 0.13 22.11
N ARG A 232 -10.69 1.33 22.27
CA ARG A 232 -10.45 2.46 21.34
C ARG A 232 -8.98 2.89 21.28
N ASP A 233 -8.24 2.75 22.36
CA ASP A 233 -6.83 3.15 22.43
C ASP A 233 -5.91 2.32 21.55
N LEU A 234 -6.34 1.14 21.09
CA LEU A 234 -5.61 0.35 20.07
C LEU A 234 -5.41 1.11 18.77
N PHE A 235 -6.34 2.01 18.46
CA PHE A 235 -6.39 2.73 17.19
C PHE A 235 -5.94 4.18 17.30
N ARG A 236 -5.31 4.54 18.42
CA ARG A 236 -4.81 5.89 18.64
C ARG A 236 -3.40 6.03 18.05
N ILE A 237 -3.25 6.90 17.06
CA ILE A 237 -1.94 7.27 16.51
C ILE A 237 -1.22 8.12 17.59
N ARG A 238 -0.18 7.56 18.18
CA ARG A 238 0.66 8.27 19.15
C ARG A 238 1.90 8.80 18.43
N PRO A 239 2.28 10.08 18.61
CA PRO A 239 3.52 10.58 18.04
C PRO A 239 4.71 9.73 18.51
N LEU A 240 5.64 9.47 17.60
CA LEU A 240 6.92 8.89 17.99
C LEU A 240 7.67 9.88 18.87
N GLY A 241 8.31 9.40 19.95
CA GLY A 241 9.12 10.24 20.81
C GLY A 241 10.26 10.92 20.04
N LYS A 242 10.64 12.15 20.42
CA LYS A 242 11.88 12.73 19.89
C LYS A 242 13.03 11.76 20.18
N PRO A 243 13.98 11.54 19.24
CA PRO A 243 15.18 10.79 19.54
C PRO A 243 15.84 11.40 20.77
N LEU A 244 16.15 10.57 21.76
CA LEU A 244 16.95 11.00 22.91
C LEU A 244 18.36 11.30 22.37
N GLY A 245 18.65 12.58 22.16
CA GLY A 245 20.00 13.01 21.87
C GLY A 245 20.25 13.58 20.48
N THR A 246 19.86 14.81 20.31
CA THR A 246 20.68 15.79 19.55
C THR A 246 20.73 17.03 20.40
N PRO A 247 21.95 17.48 20.82
CA PRO A 247 22.13 18.73 21.52
C PRO A 247 21.72 19.92 20.68
#